data_100a1f4d1f4968953af674c4165fb934
#
_entry.id   100a1f4d1f4968953af674c4165fb934
#
_cell.length_a   1.000
_cell.length_b   1.000
_cell.length_c   1.000
_cell.angle_alpha   90.00
_cell.angle_beta   90.00
_cell.angle_gamma   90.00
#
_symmetry.space_group_name_H-M   'P 1'
#
loop_
_entity.id
_entity.type
_entity.pdbx_description
1 polymer ?
#
loop_
_entity_poly.entity_id
_entity_poly.type
_entity_poly.pdbx_seq_one_letter_code
_entity_poly.pdbx_strand_id
1 'polypeptide(L)'
;MNEQNILATRSVIGDKVKTTEGEDLGEIKELLMDGETGKVEYGVLSFGGFMGVGNKQIAVPFESLIFHEDEKYFELNVDKEVLENASTQIDYQGKSYYIY
;
A
#
# COMPACT_ATOMS: atom_id res chain seq x y z
N MET A 1 -20.08 -4.28 -14.72
CA MET A 1 -18.73 -4.38 -14.14
C MET A 1 -17.90 -5.38 -14.94
N ASN A 2 -16.66 -5.02 -15.19
CA ASN A 2 -15.76 -5.89 -15.94
C ASN A 2 -15.04 -6.82 -14.98
N GLU A 3 -15.27 -8.14 -15.12
CA GLU A 3 -14.67 -9.14 -14.23
C GLU A 3 -13.15 -9.14 -14.27
N GLN A 4 -12.54 -8.69 -15.38
CA GLN A 4 -11.09 -8.64 -15.50
C GLN A 4 -10.44 -7.63 -14.56
N ASN A 5 -11.23 -6.72 -13.99
CA ASN A 5 -10.71 -5.71 -13.07
C ASN A 5 -10.90 -6.10 -11.61
N ILE A 6 -11.40 -7.29 -11.35
CA ILE A 6 -11.60 -7.75 -9.99
C ILE A 6 -10.36 -8.47 -9.51
N LEU A 7 -9.84 -8.02 -8.36
CA LEU A 7 -8.67 -8.63 -7.75
C LEU A 7 -9.08 -9.31 -6.45
N ALA A 8 -8.58 -10.52 -6.23
CA ALA A 8 -8.77 -11.18 -4.94
C ALA A 8 -7.84 -10.51 -3.93
N THR A 9 -8.37 -10.15 -2.77
CA THR A 9 -7.59 -9.40 -1.78
C THR A 9 -6.32 -10.13 -1.37
N ARG A 10 -6.41 -11.46 -1.21
CA ARG A 10 -5.22 -12.23 -0.79
C ARG A 10 -4.13 -12.28 -1.86
N SER A 11 -4.49 -12.08 -3.14
CA SER A 11 -3.49 -12.04 -4.19
C SER A 11 -2.77 -10.70 -4.23
N VAL A 12 -3.37 -9.67 -3.65
CA VAL A 12 -2.77 -8.34 -3.54
C VAL A 12 -1.76 -8.30 -2.40
N ILE A 13 -2.03 -9.02 -1.32
CA ILE A 13 -1.12 -9.07 -0.17
C ILE A 13 0.20 -9.69 -0.61
N GLY A 14 1.29 -8.99 -0.34
CA GLY A 14 2.62 -9.41 -0.74
C GLY A 14 3.08 -8.84 -2.07
N ASP A 15 2.19 -8.22 -2.83
CA ASP A 15 2.59 -7.59 -4.09
C ASP A 15 3.51 -6.40 -3.82
N LYS A 16 4.52 -6.24 -4.66
CA LYS A 16 5.48 -5.16 -4.55
C LYS A 16 4.85 -3.82 -4.88
N VAL A 17 5.36 -2.78 -4.24
CA VAL A 17 5.01 -1.39 -4.55
C VAL A 17 6.28 -0.68 -4.97
N LYS A 18 6.23 0.00 -6.11
CA LYS A 18 7.38 0.71 -6.66
C LYS A 18 7.00 2.13 -7.02
N THR A 19 7.99 3.01 -7.03
CA THR A 19 7.78 4.37 -7.55
C THR A 19 7.58 4.32 -9.06
N THR A 20 7.15 5.44 -9.62
CA THR A 20 7.02 5.60 -11.07
C THR A 20 8.34 5.29 -11.79
N GLU A 21 9.47 5.51 -11.12
CA GLU A 21 10.79 5.26 -11.68
C GLU A 21 11.30 3.85 -11.41
N GLY A 22 10.48 3.00 -10.79
CA GLY A 22 10.83 1.61 -10.53
C GLY A 22 11.57 1.35 -9.24
N GLU A 23 11.69 2.35 -8.38
CA GLU A 23 12.35 2.18 -7.10
C GLU A 23 11.45 1.41 -6.13
N ASP A 24 12.00 0.41 -5.46
CA ASP A 24 11.26 -0.46 -4.55
C ASP A 24 10.88 0.29 -3.27
N LEU A 25 9.59 0.29 -2.95
CA LEU A 25 9.06 0.91 -1.73
C LEU A 25 8.68 -0.11 -0.67
N GLY A 26 8.60 -1.37 -1.03
CA GLY A 26 8.16 -2.42 -0.13
C GLY A 26 7.02 -3.22 -0.72
N GLU A 27 6.13 -3.73 0.13
CA GLU A 27 5.04 -4.57 -0.34
C GLU A 27 3.75 -4.31 0.43
N ILE A 28 2.64 -4.67 -0.17
CA ILE A 28 1.32 -4.55 0.46
C ILE A 28 1.21 -5.57 1.57
N LYS A 29 0.93 -5.11 2.78
CA LYS A 29 0.78 -5.97 3.96
C LYS A 29 -0.67 -6.23 4.30
N GLU A 30 -1.55 -5.25 4.14
CA GLU A 30 -2.97 -5.43 4.42
C GLU A 30 -3.76 -4.36 3.66
N LEU A 31 -5.07 -4.54 3.64
CA LEU A 31 -6.00 -3.60 3.04
C LEU A 31 -6.97 -3.13 4.10
N LEU A 32 -7.28 -1.84 4.10
CA LEU A 32 -8.25 -1.26 5.02
C LEU A 32 -9.52 -0.94 4.23
N MET A 33 -10.63 -1.47 4.69
CA MET A 33 -11.91 -1.39 4.00
C MET A 33 -12.89 -0.58 4.82
N ASP A 34 -13.70 0.24 4.15
CA ASP A 34 -14.82 0.90 4.77
C ASP A 34 -15.89 -0.14 5.05
N GLY A 35 -16.24 -0.33 6.33
CA GLY A 35 -17.21 -1.34 6.73
C GLY A 35 -18.63 -1.07 6.29
N GLU A 36 -18.96 0.18 5.98
CA GLU A 36 -20.31 0.53 5.51
C GLU A 36 -20.47 0.29 4.02
N THR A 37 -19.49 0.70 3.22
CA THR A 37 -19.60 0.64 1.76
C THR A 37 -18.99 -0.62 1.18
N GLY A 38 -18.11 -1.28 1.93
CA GLY A 38 -17.35 -2.42 1.43
C GLY A 38 -16.21 -2.03 0.52
N LYS A 39 -15.91 -0.74 0.42
CA LYS A 39 -14.87 -0.24 -0.46
C LYS A 39 -13.51 -0.27 0.22
N VAL A 40 -12.47 -0.71 -0.52
CA VAL A 40 -11.10 -0.64 -0.03
C VAL A 40 -10.63 0.81 -0.07
N GLU A 41 -10.30 1.35 1.08
CA GLU A 41 -9.89 2.75 1.19
C GLU A 41 -8.37 2.91 1.16
N TYR A 42 -7.63 1.98 1.80
CA TYR A 42 -6.18 2.08 1.89
C TYR A 42 -5.52 0.74 1.64
N GLY A 43 -4.34 0.79 1.01
CA GLY A 43 -3.40 -0.31 1.05
C GLY A 43 -2.34 0.02 2.10
N VAL A 44 -2.04 -0.92 2.98
CA VAL A 44 -0.98 -0.71 3.97
C VAL A 44 0.32 -1.24 3.40
N LEU A 45 1.25 -0.32 3.21
CA LEU A 45 2.57 -0.61 2.67
C LEU A 45 3.54 -0.90 3.82
N SER A 46 4.21 -2.04 3.75
CA SER A 46 5.32 -2.33 4.65
C SER A 46 6.58 -1.74 4.02
N PHE A 47 6.96 -0.55 4.50
CA PHE A 47 8.00 0.26 3.89
C PHE A 47 9.33 0.10 4.62
N GLY A 48 10.40 -0.03 3.85
CA GLY A 48 11.77 0.02 4.37
C GLY A 48 12.21 -1.19 5.17
N GLY A 49 11.54 -2.33 5.02
CA GLY A 49 11.77 -3.52 5.81
C GLY A 49 13.00 -4.34 5.43
N PHE A 50 14.05 -3.71 4.96
CA PHE A 50 15.25 -4.44 4.58
C PHE A 50 15.91 -5.05 5.81
N MET A 51 16.22 -6.33 5.73
CA MET A 51 16.88 -7.08 6.79
C MET A 51 16.09 -7.16 8.10
N GLY A 52 14.77 -6.99 8.00
CA GLY A 52 13.90 -7.11 9.17
C GLY A 52 13.99 -5.97 10.16
N VAL A 53 14.59 -4.86 9.80
CA VAL A 53 14.77 -3.74 10.71
C VAL A 53 13.92 -2.55 10.26
N GLY A 54 13.09 -2.04 11.18
CA GLY A 54 12.51 -0.72 11.03
C GLY A 54 11.41 -0.58 10.00
N ASN A 55 10.54 -1.57 9.85
CA ASN A 55 9.40 -1.45 8.96
C ASN A 55 8.46 -0.34 9.42
N LYS A 56 8.15 0.58 8.51
CA LYS A 56 7.04 1.50 8.70
C LYS A 56 5.82 0.94 8.02
N GLN A 57 4.67 1.02 8.68
CA GLN A 57 3.41 0.67 8.06
C GLN A 57 2.72 1.96 7.65
N ILE A 58 2.60 2.14 6.35
CA ILE A 58 2.08 3.38 5.78
C ILE A 58 0.79 3.10 5.05
N ALA A 59 -0.29 3.78 5.47
CA ALA A 59 -1.57 3.68 4.79
C ALA A 59 -1.55 4.58 3.57
N VAL A 60 -1.72 3.99 2.40
CA VAL A 60 -1.72 4.68 1.11
C VAL A 60 -3.13 4.60 0.54
N PRO A 61 -3.73 5.72 0.14
CA PRO A 61 -5.05 5.64 -0.50
C PRO A 61 -5.02 4.64 -1.64
N PHE A 62 -5.93 3.68 -1.60
CA PHE A 62 -5.89 2.60 -2.58
C PHE A 62 -6.05 3.12 -4.02
N GLU A 63 -6.82 4.19 -4.18
CA GLU A 63 -7.02 4.80 -5.50
C GLU A 63 -5.72 5.41 -6.07
N SER A 64 -4.71 5.63 -5.24
CA SER A 64 -3.42 6.15 -5.70
C SER A 64 -2.49 5.05 -6.19
N LEU A 65 -2.85 3.80 -5.98
CA LEU A 65 -2.05 2.66 -6.41
C LEU A 65 -2.49 2.22 -7.80
N ILE A 66 -1.54 2.12 -8.71
CA ILE A 66 -1.78 1.70 -10.09
C ILE A 66 -1.27 0.28 -10.25
N PHE A 67 -2.17 -0.66 -10.52
CA PHE A 67 -1.80 -2.06 -10.68
C PHE A 67 -1.27 -2.35 -12.06
N HIS A 68 -0.10 -2.95 -12.13
CA HIS A 68 0.50 -3.45 -13.36
C HIS A 68 0.28 -4.95 -13.41
N GLU A 69 -0.72 -5.36 -14.16
CA GLU A 69 -1.19 -6.74 -14.17
C GLU A 69 -0.14 -7.74 -14.65
N ASP A 70 0.57 -7.41 -15.71
CA ASP A 70 1.53 -8.33 -16.32
C ASP A 70 2.68 -8.68 -15.37
N GLU A 71 3.16 -7.71 -14.62
CA GLU A 71 4.32 -7.87 -13.75
C GLU A 71 3.92 -8.01 -12.29
N LYS A 72 2.63 -7.91 -11.99
CA LYS A 72 2.07 -8.07 -10.65
C LYS A 72 2.73 -7.18 -9.60
N TYR A 73 2.71 -5.89 -9.85
CA TYR A 73 3.14 -4.92 -8.84
C TYR A 73 2.27 -3.69 -8.91
N PHE A 74 2.34 -2.89 -7.86
CA PHE A 74 1.65 -1.60 -7.80
C PHE A 74 2.64 -0.47 -7.95
N GLU A 75 2.24 0.55 -8.70
CA GLU A 75 3.02 1.77 -8.84
C GLU A 75 2.39 2.85 -7.99
N LEU A 76 3.23 3.61 -7.28
CA LEU A 76 2.82 4.75 -6.48
C LEU A 76 3.65 5.95 -6.87
N ASN A 77 2.99 7.00 -7.33
CA ASN A 77 3.67 8.22 -7.76
C ASN A 77 4.00 9.08 -6.54
N VAL A 78 5.05 8.71 -5.85
CA VAL A 78 5.55 9.43 -4.67
C VAL A 78 7.04 9.21 -4.56
N ASP A 79 7.76 10.21 -4.09
CA ASP A 79 9.18 10.04 -3.83
C ASP A 79 9.39 9.23 -2.55
N LYS A 80 10.38 8.36 -2.56
CA LYS A 80 10.70 7.53 -1.42
C LYS A 80 10.91 8.34 -0.15
N GLU A 81 11.54 9.51 -0.29
CA GLU A 81 11.79 10.39 0.86
C GLU A 81 10.53 10.86 1.56
N VAL A 82 9.45 11.04 0.81
CA VAL A 82 8.17 11.44 1.40
C VAL A 82 7.69 10.37 2.37
N LEU A 83 7.85 9.11 2.01
CA LEU A 83 7.48 8.00 2.88
C LEU A 83 8.44 7.86 4.05
N GLU A 84 9.72 8.04 3.81
CA GLU A 84 10.72 8.00 4.89
C GLU A 84 10.46 9.04 5.97
N ASN A 85 9.97 10.21 5.57
CA ASN A 85 9.72 11.32 6.46
C ASN A 85 8.30 11.39 7.00
N ALA A 86 7.45 10.45 6.62
CA ALA A 86 6.07 10.42 7.11
C ALA A 86 6.07 10.29 8.63
N SER A 87 5.43 11.24 9.32
CA SER A 87 5.41 11.29 10.78
C SER A 87 4.02 11.37 11.36
N THR A 88 3.02 11.69 10.55
CA THR A 88 1.63 11.74 10.98
C THR A 88 1.08 10.31 11.06
N GLN A 89 0.35 10.03 12.14
CA GLN A 89 -0.23 8.71 12.34
C GLN A 89 -1.75 8.79 12.40
N ILE A 90 -2.39 7.73 11.93
CA ILE A 90 -3.83 7.52 12.08
C ILE A 90 -4.02 6.20 12.81
N ASP A 91 -5.14 6.10 13.55
CA ASP A 91 -5.44 4.92 14.36
C ASP A 91 -6.79 4.35 13.91
N TYR A 92 -6.77 3.06 13.52
CA TYR A 92 -7.98 2.33 13.18
C TYR A 92 -8.07 1.10 14.07
N GLN A 93 -9.03 1.10 14.98
CA GLN A 93 -9.33 -0.05 15.84
C GLN A 93 -8.10 -0.59 16.57
N GLY A 94 -7.34 0.32 17.18
CA GLY A 94 -6.19 -0.04 18.00
C GLY A 94 -4.90 -0.28 17.24
N LYS A 95 -4.92 -0.12 15.92
CA LYS A 95 -3.69 -0.20 15.12
C LYS A 95 -3.36 1.17 14.56
N SER A 96 -2.09 1.54 14.63
CA SER A 96 -1.61 2.82 14.13
C SER A 96 -0.82 2.64 12.85
N TYR A 97 -1.05 3.55 11.92
CA TYR A 97 -0.38 3.57 10.63
C TYR A 97 0.14 4.97 10.36
N TYR A 98 1.26 5.07 9.65
CA TYR A 98 1.72 6.37 9.18
C TYR A 98 0.95 6.76 7.92
N ILE A 99 0.81 8.06 7.70
CA ILE A 99 0.28 8.61 6.45
C ILE A 99 1.23 9.70 5.96
N TYR A 100 1.09 10.06 4.72
CA TYR A 100 1.95 11.10 4.14
C TYR A 100 1.15 12.20 3.44
#